data_539040a723292877ebd5871c6ff2ab88
#
_entry.id   539040a723292877ebd5871c6ff2ab88
#
_cell.length_a   1.000
_cell.length_b   1.000
_cell.length_c   1.000
_cell.angle_alpha   90.00
_cell.angle_beta   90.00
_cell.angle_gamma   90.00
#
_symmetry.space_group_name_H-M   'P 1'
#
loop_
_entity.id
_entity.type
_entity.pdbx_description
1 polymer ?
#
loop_
_entity_poly.entity_id
_entity_poly.type
_entity_poly.pdbx_seq_one_letter_code
_entity_poly.pdbx_strand_id
1 'polypeptide(L)'
;MSRPRLAGLLAVLALLATALWLGARGAQPAATPGLDARPAALSQELRQARVAAALPPCPQGVSTGLPALRLPCMAGGPDVDVSGAPGRPTLVNIWGTWCGPCVREVPLLVQFAATAGDRVAVLGVATEDSPASVYAFAKAVGVNYPQLRDDMGEVLRHFASYGAGVPKTVLVRADGSIAYVQVGELTSLAAVQAVVADHLGVRL
;
A
#
# COMPACT_ATOMS: atom_id res chain seq x y z
N MET A 1 -10.73 38.33 -75.90
CA MET A 1 -9.52 38.21 -75.11
C MET A 1 -9.98 38.02 -73.66
N SER A 2 -9.88 36.98 -73.20
CA SER A 2 -9.27 36.08 -72.21
C SER A 2 -10.15 35.86 -70.98
N ARG A 3 -11.35 35.19 -71.15
CA ARG A 3 -12.15 34.66 -70.02
C ARG A 3 -11.62 33.35 -69.39
N PRO A 4 -10.71 32.53 -70.02
CA PRO A 4 -10.27 31.26 -69.39
C PRO A 4 -9.23 31.40 -68.27
N ARG A 5 -8.49 32.54 -68.18
CA ARG A 5 -7.48 32.71 -67.12
C ARG A 5 -8.05 33.06 -65.76
N LEU A 6 -9.20 33.70 -65.67
CA LEU A 6 -9.87 34.00 -64.41
C LEU A 6 -10.48 32.77 -63.75
N ALA A 7 -11.03 31.85 -64.53
CA ALA A 7 -11.64 30.62 -64.00
C ALA A 7 -10.59 29.68 -63.36
N GLY A 8 -9.38 29.61 -63.95
CA GLY A 8 -8.28 28.83 -63.35
C GLY A 8 -7.75 29.38 -62.02
N LEU A 9 -7.69 30.74 -61.92
CA LEU A 9 -7.21 31.37 -60.67
C LEU A 9 -8.21 31.16 -59.51
N LEU A 10 -9.50 31.24 -59.78
CA LEU A 10 -10.55 31.00 -58.78
C LEU A 10 -10.59 29.54 -58.29
N ALA A 11 -10.34 28.57 -59.19
CA ALA A 11 -10.26 27.17 -58.81
C ALA A 11 -9.03 26.86 -57.92
N VAL A 12 -7.87 27.44 -58.20
CA VAL A 12 -6.69 27.31 -57.37
C VAL A 12 -6.87 27.94 -55.97
N LEU A 13 -7.47 29.12 -55.93
CA LEU A 13 -7.74 29.79 -54.64
C LEU A 13 -8.78 28.99 -53.80
N ALA A 14 -9.78 28.37 -54.42
CA ALA A 14 -10.72 27.53 -53.71
C ALA A 14 -10.10 26.27 -53.15
N LEU A 15 -9.15 25.63 -53.90
CA LEU A 15 -8.41 24.47 -53.45
C LEU A 15 -7.44 24.80 -52.30
N LEU A 16 -6.79 25.95 -52.34
CA LEU A 16 -5.91 26.43 -51.26
C LEU A 16 -6.71 26.78 -50.02
N ALA A 17 -7.88 27.41 -50.16
CA ALA A 17 -8.74 27.70 -49.03
C ALA A 17 -9.30 26.43 -48.35
N THR A 18 -9.68 25.40 -49.14
CA THR A 18 -10.13 24.13 -48.57
C THR A 18 -8.99 23.34 -47.89
N ALA A 19 -7.77 23.40 -48.45
CA ALA A 19 -6.58 22.80 -47.82
C ALA A 19 -6.20 23.49 -46.50
N LEU A 20 -6.29 24.81 -46.43
CA LEU A 20 -6.08 25.53 -45.17
C LEU A 20 -7.16 25.24 -44.15
N TRP A 21 -8.42 25.12 -44.58
CA TRP A 21 -9.55 24.83 -43.69
C TRP A 21 -9.53 23.39 -43.15
N LEU A 22 -9.07 22.42 -43.93
CA LEU A 22 -8.84 21.04 -43.52
C LEU A 22 -7.63 20.90 -42.61
N GLY A 23 -6.55 21.66 -42.86
CA GLY A 23 -5.37 21.69 -42.02
C GLY A 23 -5.59 22.32 -40.64
N ALA A 24 -6.50 23.30 -40.54
CA ALA A 24 -6.86 23.96 -39.27
C ALA A 24 -7.73 23.09 -38.35
N ARG A 25 -8.34 22.01 -38.87
CA ARG A 25 -9.17 21.08 -38.06
C ARG A 25 -8.38 19.99 -37.37
N GLY A 26 -7.09 19.81 -37.70
CA GLY A 26 -6.27 18.71 -37.20
C GLY A 26 -5.50 18.96 -35.90
N ALA A 27 -5.43 20.18 -35.41
CA ALA A 27 -4.72 20.49 -34.16
C ALA A 27 -5.71 20.89 -33.07
N GLN A 28 -6.45 19.92 -32.55
CA GLN A 28 -7.00 20.12 -31.21
C GLN A 28 -5.82 20.12 -30.24
N PRO A 29 -5.60 21.21 -29.49
CA PRO A 29 -4.60 21.17 -28.40
C PRO A 29 -5.03 20.05 -27.48
N ALA A 30 -4.11 19.15 -27.18
CA ALA A 30 -4.32 18.14 -26.16
C ALA A 30 -4.84 18.86 -24.91
N ALA A 31 -6.10 18.56 -24.54
CA ALA A 31 -6.69 19.15 -23.35
C ALA A 31 -5.80 18.78 -22.18
N THR A 32 -5.07 19.74 -21.64
CA THR A 32 -4.40 19.59 -20.36
C THR A 32 -5.50 19.24 -19.36
N PRO A 33 -5.40 18.10 -18.64
CA PRO A 33 -6.40 17.75 -17.63
C PRO A 33 -6.56 18.94 -16.68
N GLY A 34 -7.76 19.48 -16.59
CA GLY A 34 -8.03 20.59 -15.68
C GLY A 34 -7.64 20.22 -14.25
N LEU A 35 -7.37 21.19 -13.42
CA LEU A 35 -7.02 20.98 -11.99
C LEU A 35 -8.04 20.07 -11.28
N ASP A 36 -9.29 20.03 -11.76
CA ASP A 36 -10.39 19.19 -11.25
C ASP A 36 -10.24 17.69 -11.60
N ALA A 37 -9.48 17.34 -12.63
CA ALA A 37 -9.23 15.95 -13.04
C ALA A 37 -8.11 15.29 -12.20
N ARG A 38 -7.26 16.06 -11.54
CA ARG A 38 -6.13 15.55 -10.73
C ARG A 38 -6.56 14.66 -9.57
N PRO A 39 -7.52 15.04 -8.71
CA PRO A 39 -7.95 14.18 -7.61
C PRO A 39 -8.53 12.85 -8.08
N ALA A 40 -9.28 12.84 -9.20
CA ALA A 40 -9.86 11.64 -9.78
C ALA A 40 -8.77 10.71 -10.36
N ALA A 41 -7.77 11.26 -11.05
CA ALA A 41 -6.63 10.51 -11.57
C ALA A 41 -5.79 9.88 -10.45
N LEU A 42 -5.43 10.63 -9.41
CA LEU A 42 -4.71 10.13 -8.24
C LEU A 42 -5.49 9.01 -7.53
N SER A 43 -6.83 9.15 -7.40
CA SER A 43 -7.67 8.11 -6.82
C SER A 43 -7.71 6.85 -7.69
N GLN A 44 -7.64 6.99 -9.00
CA GLN A 44 -7.59 5.85 -9.93
C GLN A 44 -6.23 5.14 -9.86
N GLU A 45 -5.13 5.88 -9.87
CA GLU A 45 -3.78 5.33 -9.72
C GLU A 45 -3.63 4.55 -8.41
N LEU A 46 -4.14 5.10 -7.31
CA LEU A 46 -4.09 4.42 -6.02
C LEU A 46 -4.92 3.13 -6.00
N ARG A 47 -6.09 3.13 -6.66
CA ARG A 47 -6.88 1.90 -6.83
C ARG A 47 -6.14 0.84 -7.65
N GLN A 48 -5.47 1.25 -8.72
CA GLN A 48 -4.67 0.35 -9.55
C GLN A 48 -3.47 -0.21 -8.77
N ALA A 49 -2.77 0.63 -8.00
CA ALA A 49 -1.67 0.22 -7.14
C ALA A 49 -2.12 -0.80 -6.08
N ARG A 50 -3.28 -0.59 -5.45
CA ARG A 50 -3.88 -1.54 -4.51
C ARG A 50 -4.16 -2.89 -5.16
N VAL A 51 -4.79 -2.90 -6.34
CA VAL A 51 -5.07 -4.15 -7.06
C VAL A 51 -3.76 -4.86 -7.45
N ALA A 52 -2.76 -4.11 -7.90
CA ALA A 52 -1.46 -4.66 -8.30
C ALA A 52 -0.63 -5.19 -7.13
N ALA A 53 -0.81 -4.65 -5.92
CA ALA A 53 -0.15 -5.13 -4.71
C ALA A 53 -0.72 -6.46 -4.22
N ALA A 54 -1.98 -6.79 -4.59
CA ALA A 54 -2.65 -8.06 -4.30
C ALA A 54 -2.56 -8.49 -2.82
N LEU A 55 -2.61 -7.50 -1.91
CA LEU A 55 -2.53 -7.77 -0.47
C LEU A 55 -3.69 -8.66 -0.01
N PRO A 56 -3.44 -9.62 0.91
CA PRO A 56 -4.51 -10.41 1.51
C PRO A 56 -5.55 -9.54 2.23
N PRO A 57 -6.82 -9.94 2.22
CA PRO A 57 -7.87 -9.23 2.95
C PRO A 57 -7.57 -9.25 4.46
N CYS A 58 -7.93 -8.15 5.12
CA CYS A 58 -7.78 -8.08 6.56
C CYS A 58 -8.88 -8.91 7.26
N PRO A 59 -8.52 -9.62 8.33
CA PRO A 59 -9.48 -10.39 9.10
C PRO A 59 -10.51 -9.44 9.72
N GLN A 60 -11.79 -9.82 9.67
CA GLN A 60 -12.88 -9.09 10.30
C GLN A 60 -13.13 -9.62 11.70
N GLY A 61 -13.34 -8.73 12.67
CA GLY A 61 -13.64 -9.12 14.06
C GLY A 61 -12.50 -9.82 14.78
N VAL A 62 -11.28 -9.73 14.25
CA VAL A 62 -10.08 -10.26 14.89
C VAL A 62 -9.36 -9.11 15.59
N SER A 63 -9.41 -9.16 16.87
CA SER A 63 -8.68 -8.31 17.76
C SER A 63 -7.22 -8.79 17.87
N THR A 64 -6.28 -7.87 17.97
CA THR A 64 -4.84 -8.18 17.92
C THR A 64 -4.11 -7.88 19.24
N GLY A 65 -4.85 -7.59 20.33
CA GLY A 65 -4.26 -7.13 21.59
C GLY A 65 -3.66 -5.71 21.51
N LEU A 66 -3.87 -5.01 20.39
CA LEU A 66 -3.48 -3.62 20.22
C LEU A 66 -4.49 -2.69 20.91
N PRO A 67 -4.20 -1.39 21.03
CA PRO A 67 -5.13 -0.42 21.59
C PRO A 67 -6.47 -0.39 20.84
N ALA A 68 -7.53 0.09 21.49
CA ALA A 68 -8.87 0.18 20.90
C ALA A 68 -8.89 1.23 19.76
N LEU A 69 -8.46 0.82 18.59
CA LEU A 69 -8.39 1.62 17.37
C LEU A 69 -9.08 0.91 16.22
N ARG A 70 -9.59 1.69 15.28
CA ARG A 70 -10.09 1.20 13.99
C ARG A 70 -9.13 1.67 12.90
N LEU A 71 -8.53 0.70 12.19
CA LEU A 71 -7.53 0.98 11.16
C LEU A 71 -8.03 0.54 9.78
N PRO A 72 -7.84 1.37 8.74
CA PRO A 72 -8.16 1.01 7.36
C PRO A 72 -7.35 -0.21 6.89
N CYS A 73 -8.03 -1.17 6.25
CA CYS A 73 -7.38 -2.30 5.59
C CYS A 73 -6.81 -1.87 4.23
N MET A 74 -5.55 -2.15 3.97
CA MET A 74 -4.91 -1.79 2.71
C MET A 74 -5.40 -2.62 1.52
N ALA A 75 -5.91 -3.83 1.74
CA ALA A 75 -6.60 -4.59 0.69
C ALA A 75 -7.96 -3.97 0.31
N GLY A 76 -8.48 -3.06 1.11
CA GLY A 76 -9.83 -2.48 1.00
C GLY A 76 -10.82 -3.20 1.90
N GLY A 77 -12.08 -2.76 1.85
CA GLY A 77 -13.13 -3.24 2.76
C GLY A 77 -13.31 -2.32 3.98
N PRO A 78 -14.07 -2.75 4.99
CA PRO A 78 -14.30 -1.98 6.20
C PRO A 78 -13.04 -1.87 7.06
N ASP A 79 -12.99 -0.84 7.90
CA ASP A 79 -11.94 -0.68 8.89
C ASP A 79 -11.96 -1.85 9.89
N VAL A 80 -10.78 -2.24 10.33
CA VAL A 80 -10.58 -3.34 11.27
C VAL A 80 -10.45 -2.78 12.67
N ASP A 81 -11.24 -3.31 13.60
CA ASP A 81 -11.04 -3.10 15.03
C ASP A 81 -9.86 -3.95 15.48
N VAL A 82 -8.79 -3.32 15.96
CA VAL A 82 -7.56 -4.02 16.34
C VAL A 82 -7.45 -4.28 17.83
N SER A 83 -8.52 -4.05 18.61
CA SER A 83 -8.57 -4.38 20.04
C SER A 83 -9.00 -5.82 20.30
N GLY A 84 -8.63 -6.40 21.45
CA GLY A 84 -9.11 -7.67 21.99
C GLY A 84 -8.26 -8.90 21.63
N ALA A 85 -8.87 -10.07 21.61
CA ALA A 85 -8.19 -11.35 21.46
C ALA A 85 -8.19 -11.84 20.00
N PRO A 86 -7.02 -12.14 19.38
CA PRO A 86 -6.95 -12.61 18.01
C PRO A 86 -7.40 -14.08 17.82
N GLY A 87 -7.59 -14.82 18.92
CA GLY A 87 -7.96 -16.24 18.88
C GLY A 87 -6.85 -17.20 18.50
N ARG A 88 -5.69 -16.68 18.04
CA ARG A 88 -4.48 -17.43 17.74
C ARG A 88 -3.23 -16.56 17.95
N PRO A 89 -2.05 -17.16 18.21
CA PRO A 89 -0.81 -16.41 18.29
C PRO A 89 -0.62 -15.50 17.06
N THR A 90 -0.27 -14.24 17.30
CA THR A 90 -0.15 -13.25 16.22
C THR A 90 1.15 -12.45 16.36
N LEU A 91 1.85 -12.29 15.25
CA LEU A 91 2.97 -11.38 15.08
C LEU A 91 2.47 -10.12 14.38
N VAL A 92 2.57 -8.97 15.06
CA VAL A 92 2.23 -7.67 14.50
C VAL A 92 3.52 -6.88 14.24
N ASN A 93 3.78 -6.54 12.99
CA ASN A 93 4.92 -5.72 12.58
C ASN A 93 4.48 -4.28 12.32
N ILE A 94 5.00 -3.33 13.12
CA ILE A 94 4.80 -1.90 12.96
C ILE A 94 5.99 -1.35 12.18
N TRP A 95 5.74 -0.82 10.99
CA TRP A 95 6.79 -0.50 10.02
C TRP A 95 6.43 0.65 9.08
N GLY A 96 7.37 1.09 8.25
CA GLY A 96 7.13 2.03 7.16
C GLY A 96 8.17 1.89 6.05
N THR A 97 7.82 2.30 4.82
CA THR A 97 8.72 2.26 3.66
C THR A 97 9.88 3.25 3.77
N TRP A 98 9.71 4.29 4.56
CA TRP A 98 10.73 5.29 4.87
C TRP A 98 11.79 4.80 5.86
N CYS A 99 11.58 3.65 6.49
CA CYS A 99 12.46 3.05 7.49
C CYS A 99 13.36 1.99 6.85
N GLY A 100 14.63 2.26 6.68
CA GLY A 100 15.59 1.34 6.05
C GLY A 100 15.67 -0.05 6.72
N PRO A 101 15.77 -0.17 8.05
CA PRO A 101 15.68 -1.45 8.74
C PRO A 101 14.38 -2.20 8.48
N CYS A 102 13.23 -1.49 8.43
CA CYS A 102 11.93 -2.10 8.15
C CYS A 102 11.89 -2.76 6.77
N VAL A 103 12.43 -2.06 5.76
CA VAL A 103 12.48 -2.53 4.37
C VAL A 103 13.30 -3.83 4.23
N ARG A 104 14.33 -4.01 5.07
CA ARG A 104 15.12 -5.27 5.09
C ARG A 104 14.40 -6.39 5.83
N GLU A 105 13.65 -6.08 6.89
CA GLU A 105 12.92 -7.05 7.71
C GLU A 105 11.71 -7.66 7.01
N VAL A 106 10.90 -6.84 6.31
CA VAL A 106 9.64 -7.29 5.69
C VAL A 106 9.79 -8.53 4.80
N PRO A 107 10.83 -8.68 3.93
CA PRO A 107 11.03 -9.92 3.18
C PRO A 107 11.23 -11.17 4.04
N LEU A 108 11.79 -11.03 5.25
CA LEU A 108 11.92 -12.14 6.20
C LEU A 108 10.55 -12.51 6.79
N LEU A 109 9.71 -11.50 7.05
CA LEU A 109 8.33 -11.73 7.51
C LEU A 109 7.46 -12.35 6.43
N VAL A 110 7.69 -12.06 5.15
CA VAL A 110 7.05 -12.76 4.02
C VAL A 110 7.38 -14.25 4.03
N GLN A 111 8.65 -14.60 4.20
CA GLN A 111 9.09 -15.99 4.33
C GLN A 111 8.51 -16.65 5.59
N PHE A 112 8.54 -15.93 6.72
CA PHE A 112 7.94 -16.41 7.96
C PHE A 112 6.46 -16.69 7.81
N ALA A 113 5.67 -15.77 7.26
CA ALA A 113 4.24 -15.91 7.06
C ALA A 113 3.90 -17.15 6.20
N ALA A 114 4.69 -17.39 5.15
CA ALA A 114 4.52 -18.57 4.29
C ALA A 114 4.73 -19.90 5.04
N THR A 115 5.65 -19.93 6.01
CA THR A 115 5.96 -21.14 6.80
C THR A 115 5.10 -21.28 8.05
N ALA A 116 4.66 -20.16 8.62
CA ALA A 116 3.83 -20.14 9.83
C ALA A 116 2.42 -20.72 9.60
N GLY A 117 1.84 -20.48 8.43
CA GLY A 117 0.49 -20.97 8.08
C GLY A 117 -0.54 -20.53 9.13
N ASP A 118 -1.35 -21.49 9.58
CA ASP A 118 -2.38 -21.21 10.60
C ASP A 118 -1.85 -21.20 12.03
N ARG A 119 -0.58 -21.55 12.27
CA ARG A 119 0.01 -21.61 13.62
C ARG A 119 0.25 -20.24 14.22
N VAL A 120 0.66 -19.27 13.39
CA VAL A 120 0.89 -17.88 13.79
C VAL A 120 0.35 -16.95 12.70
N ALA A 121 -0.57 -16.06 13.07
CA ALA A 121 -0.98 -14.99 12.18
C ALA A 121 0.14 -13.94 12.06
N VAL A 122 0.29 -13.35 10.87
CA VAL A 122 1.15 -12.17 10.66
C VAL A 122 0.26 -11.01 10.21
N LEU A 123 0.48 -9.84 10.79
CA LEU A 123 -0.24 -8.60 10.49
C LEU A 123 0.77 -7.45 10.38
N GLY A 124 0.75 -6.70 9.31
CA GLY A 124 1.52 -5.47 9.19
C GLY A 124 0.68 -4.25 9.55
N VAL A 125 1.31 -3.28 10.19
CA VAL A 125 0.76 -1.95 10.45
C VAL A 125 1.72 -0.94 9.84
N ALA A 126 1.38 -0.42 8.67
CA ALA A 126 2.15 0.64 8.01
C ALA A 126 1.82 1.97 8.69
N THR A 127 2.80 2.53 9.41
CA THR A 127 2.62 3.75 10.19
C THR A 127 3.22 4.96 9.50
N GLU A 128 2.49 6.09 9.52
CA GLU A 128 2.92 7.40 9.00
C GLU A 128 3.50 7.31 7.58
N ASP A 129 2.86 6.52 6.71
CA ASP A 129 3.36 6.21 5.37
C ASP A 129 2.31 6.46 4.29
N SER A 130 2.76 6.75 3.07
CA SER A 130 1.84 6.91 1.96
C SER A 130 1.32 5.56 1.46
N PRO A 131 0.01 5.42 1.22
CA PRO A 131 -0.54 4.18 0.66
C PRO A 131 0.13 3.76 -0.66
N ALA A 132 0.52 4.71 -1.50
CA ALA A 132 1.19 4.44 -2.77
C ALA A 132 2.55 3.78 -2.57
N SER A 133 3.36 4.29 -1.63
CA SER A 133 4.67 3.72 -1.28
C SER A 133 4.53 2.30 -0.75
N VAL A 134 3.58 2.10 0.18
CA VAL A 134 3.32 0.78 0.76
C VAL A 134 2.87 -0.23 -0.29
N TYR A 135 1.95 0.14 -1.21
CA TYR A 135 1.54 -0.76 -2.30
C TYR A 135 2.68 -1.10 -3.25
N ALA A 136 3.49 -0.11 -3.63
CA ALA A 136 4.64 -0.32 -4.52
C ALA A 136 5.65 -1.27 -3.89
N PHE A 137 5.99 -1.07 -2.63
CA PHE A 137 6.91 -1.93 -1.89
C PHE A 137 6.33 -3.32 -1.68
N ALA A 138 5.07 -3.44 -1.22
CA ALA A 138 4.41 -4.71 -1.01
C ALA A 138 4.39 -5.58 -2.27
N LYS A 139 4.09 -4.96 -3.43
CA LYS A 139 4.18 -5.63 -4.73
C LYS A 139 5.60 -6.11 -5.04
N ALA A 140 6.60 -5.25 -4.80
CA ALA A 140 8.00 -5.54 -5.15
C ALA A 140 8.56 -6.73 -4.36
N VAL A 141 8.18 -6.89 -3.09
CA VAL A 141 8.70 -7.96 -2.22
C VAL A 141 7.70 -9.12 -2.02
N GLY A 142 6.51 -9.04 -2.62
CA GLY A 142 5.50 -10.10 -2.54
C GLY A 142 4.89 -10.27 -1.15
N VAL A 143 4.50 -9.16 -0.48
CA VAL A 143 3.85 -9.23 0.84
C VAL A 143 2.60 -10.09 0.77
N ASN A 144 2.58 -11.15 1.57
CA ASN A 144 1.58 -12.22 1.56
C ASN A 144 0.77 -12.31 2.88
N TYR A 145 0.74 -11.24 3.66
CA TYR A 145 -0.02 -11.12 4.90
C TYR A 145 -0.74 -9.77 4.97
N PRO A 146 -1.88 -9.69 5.71
CA PRO A 146 -2.70 -8.48 5.79
C PRO A 146 -1.91 -7.25 6.24
N GLN A 147 -2.28 -6.08 5.70
CA GLN A 147 -1.67 -4.79 6.04
C GLN A 147 -2.75 -3.81 6.47
N LEU A 148 -2.54 -3.17 7.60
CA LEU A 148 -3.35 -2.06 8.10
C LEU A 148 -2.60 -0.74 7.91
N ARG A 149 -3.33 0.36 7.91
CA ARG A 149 -2.78 1.71 7.77
C ARG A 149 -2.98 2.51 9.05
N ASP A 150 -1.88 3.00 9.61
CA ASP A 150 -1.83 3.86 10.80
C ASP A 150 -1.31 5.25 10.41
N ASP A 151 -2.15 6.04 9.72
CA ASP A 151 -1.75 7.32 9.13
C ASP A 151 -1.25 8.32 10.17
N MET A 152 -1.79 8.25 11.38
CA MET A 152 -1.48 9.19 12.45
C MET A 152 -0.42 8.67 13.43
N GLY A 153 0.09 7.46 13.25
CA GLY A 153 1.07 6.87 14.15
C GLY A 153 0.51 6.52 15.55
N GLU A 154 -0.79 6.26 15.63
CA GLU A 154 -1.44 6.00 16.94
C GLU A 154 -0.99 4.67 17.53
N VAL A 155 -0.86 3.64 16.71
CA VAL A 155 -0.30 2.34 17.12
C VAL A 155 1.16 2.50 17.53
N LEU A 156 1.96 3.21 16.75
CA LEU A 156 3.36 3.45 17.07
C LEU A 156 3.53 4.17 18.41
N ARG A 157 2.72 5.21 18.66
CA ARG A 157 2.73 5.96 19.93
C ARG A 157 2.32 5.11 21.13
N HIS A 158 1.37 4.18 20.96
CA HIS A 158 0.98 3.26 22.03
C HIS A 158 2.19 2.44 22.53
N PHE A 159 3.09 2.07 21.65
CA PHE A 159 4.30 1.32 21.99
C PHE A 159 5.54 2.20 22.25
N ALA A 160 5.38 3.51 22.46
CA ALA A 160 6.51 4.41 22.68
C ALA A 160 7.31 4.08 23.95
N SER A 161 6.67 3.54 24.99
CA SER A 161 7.33 3.14 26.24
C SER A 161 8.34 2.00 26.07
N TYR A 162 8.23 1.20 25.01
CA TYR A 162 9.18 0.14 24.70
C TYR A 162 10.43 0.63 23.94
N GLY A 163 10.45 1.88 23.49
CA GLY A 163 11.54 2.50 22.74
C GLY A 163 11.03 3.33 21.57
N ALA A 164 11.90 4.19 21.03
CA ALA A 164 11.53 5.05 19.90
C ALA A 164 11.55 4.32 18.55
N GLY A 165 10.75 4.82 17.60
CA GLY A 165 10.80 4.47 16.17
C GLY A 165 10.30 3.07 15.81
N VAL A 166 10.57 2.70 14.59
CA VAL A 166 10.25 1.41 13.94
C VAL A 166 11.55 0.77 13.39
N PRO A 167 11.58 -0.56 13.10
CA PRO A 167 10.49 -1.51 13.24
C PRO A 167 10.22 -1.89 14.69
N LYS A 168 8.96 -2.26 14.97
CA LYS A 168 8.60 -2.96 16.18
C LYS A 168 7.82 -4.22 15.82
N THR A 169 8.21 -5.34 16.40
CA THR A 169 7.46 -6.59 16.29
C THR A 169 6.79 -6.89 17.61
N VAL A 170 5.46 -6.86 17.64
CA VAL A 170 4.65 -7.15 18.81
C VAL A 170 4.12 -8.58 18.70
N LEU A 171 4.42 -9.40 19.69
CA LEU A 171 3.93 -10.77 19.80
C LEU A 171 2.71 -10.81 20.72
N VAL A 172 1.60 -11.25 20.19
CA VAL A 172 0.29 -11.30 20.88
C VAL A 172 -0.16 -12.74 21.03
N ARG A 173 -0.55 -13.13 22.24
CA ARG A 173 -1.12 -14.46 22.51
C ARG A 173 -2.53 -14.56 21.98
N ALA A 174 -3.05 -15.78 21.88
CA ALA A 174 -4.39 -16.05 21.42
C ALA A 174 -5.49 -15.36 22.26
N ASP A 175 -5.22 -15.07 23.52
CA ASP A 175 -6.11 -14.37 24.44
C ASP A 175 -6.06 -12.83 24.31
N GLY A 176 -5.19 -12.31 23.44
CA GLY A 176 -5.00 -10.88 23.22
C GLY A 176 -3.94 -10.23 24.12
N SER A 177 -3.35 -10.95 25.06
CA SER A 177 -2.28 -10.41 25.91
C SER A 177 -0.99 -10.25 25.08
N ILE A 178 -0.26 -9.13 25.29
CA ILE A 178 1.04 -8.92 24.69
C ILE A 178 2.06 -9.85 25.37
N ALA A 179 2.68 -10.72 24.58
CA ALA A 179 3.71 -11.63 25.05
C ALA A 179 5.08 -10.97 25.10
N TYR A 180 5.39 -10.16 24.06
CA TYR A 180 6.69 -9.54 23.91
C TYR A 180 6.64 -8.39 22.88
N VAL A 181 7.53 -7.43 23.03
CA VAL A 181 7.75 -6.37 22.05
C VAL A 181 9.23 -6.32 21.70
N GLN A 182 9.56 -6.73 20.48
CA GLN A 182 10.88 -6.55 19.89
C GLN A 182 11.00 -5.14 19.34
N VAL A 183 12.01 -4.41 19.73
CA VAL A 183 12.37 -3.10 19.17
C VAL A 183 13.61 -3.25 18.31
N GLY A 184 13.53 -2.73 17.09
CA GLY A 184 14.60 -2.87 16.11
C GLY A 184 14.46 -4.11 15.22
N GLU A 185 15.26 -4.14 14.18
CA GLU A 185 15.21 -5.11 13.07
C GLU A 185 15.53 -6.54 13.53
N LEU A 186 14.71 -7.49 13.13
CA LEU A 186 15.03 -8.91 13.11
C LEU A 186 15.78 -9.21 11.81
N THR A 187 17.05 -9.56 11.89
CA THR A 187 17.97 -9.60 10.74
C THR A 187 18.04 -10.93 9.99
N SER A 188 17.28 -11.95 10.44
CA SER A 188 17.21 -13.25 9.77
C SER A 188 15.88 -13.96 10.04
N LEU A 189 15.50 -14.89 9.17
CA LEU A 189 14.34 -15.74 9.38
C LEU A 189 14.48 -16.55 10.69
N ALA A 190 15.66 -17.04 10.98
CA ALA A 190 15.92 -17.76 12.23
C ALA A 190 15.68 -16.88 13.47
N ALA A 191 16.02 -15.58 13.41
CA ALA A 191 15.72 -14.64 14.50
C ALA A 191 14.21 -14.43 14.67
N VAL A 192 13.44 -14.33 13.58
CA VAL A 192 11.97 -14.24 13.62
C VAL A 192 11.38 -15.51 14.25
N GLN A 193 11.84 -16.69 13.81
CA GLN A 193 11.39 -17.97 14.36
C GLN A 193 11.72 -18.14 15.83
N ALA A 194 12.93 -17.74 16.24
CA ALA A 194 13.40 -17.83 17.63
C ALA A 194 12.53 -16.97 18.55
N VAL A 195 12.31 -15.70 18.22
CA VAL A 195 11.50 -14.79 19.06
C VAL A 195 10.06 -15.27 19.19
N VAL A 196 9.50 -15.85 18.13
CA VAL A 196 8.15 -16.46 18.15
C VAL A 196 8.15 -17.73 19.03
N ALA A 197 9.15 -18.60 18.88
CA ALA A 197 9.24 -19.82 19.70
C ALA A 197 9.39 -19.49 21.19
N ASP A 198 10.23 -18.53 21.53
CA ASP A 198 10.55 -18.18 22.92
C ASP A 198 9.37 -17.51 23.64
N HIS A 199 8.60 -16.69 22.95
CA HIS A 199 7.56 -15.86 23.57
C HIS A 199 6.11 -16.32 23.30
N LEU A 200 5.87 -17.06 22.22
CA LEU A 200 4.54 -17.62 21.88
C LEU A 200 4.49 -19.14 22.00
N GLY A 201 5.63 -19.81 22.22
CA GLY A 201 5.73 -21.27 22.36
C GLY A 201 5.50 -22.02 21.04
N VAL A 202 5.53 -21.34 19.89
CA VAL A 202 5.28 -21.94 18.56
C VAL A 202 6.60 -22.16 17.84
N ARG A 203 6.96 -23.41 17.60
CA ARG A 203 8.13 -23.81 16.80
C ARG A 203 7.70 -24.11 15.36
N LEU A 204 8.44 -23.58 14.40
CA LEU A 204 8.15 -23.69 12.96
C LEU A 204 9.22 -24.53 12.26
#